data_17db0c642b47fd0e56270a74b3e99bc5
#
_entry.id   17db0c642b47fd0e56270a74b3e99bc5
#
_cell.length_a   1.000
_cell.length_b   1.000
_cell.length_c   1.000
_cell.angle_alpha   90.00
_cell.angle_beta   90.00
_cell.angle_gamma   90.00
#
_symmetry.space_group_name_H-M   'P 1'
#
loop_
_entity.id
_entity.type
_entity.pdbx_description
1 polymer ?
#
loop_
_entity_poly.entity_id
_entity_poly.type
_entity_poly.pdbx_seq_one_letter_code
_entity_poly.pdbx_strand_id
1 'polypeptide(L)'
;MDAYQTVKAYFDALITGDTDRLSEMMSLADYYVKIGTEPDEHIEGGENARDYYQRIITNAADITIEYEHLDVQEREEVAWFYTRQIWRLKWLGNPEELAVRLTGVLEKEDRTWKFVQIHASVGVPA
;
A
#
# COMPACT_ATOMS: atom_id res chain seq x y z
N MET A 1 6.38 5.44 15.53
CA MET A 1 7.06 5.53 14.21
C MET A 1 6.73 6.87 13.55
N ASP A 2 7.67 7.43 12.83
CA ASP A 2 7.38 8.58 11.96
C ASP A 2 6.70 8.11 10.67
N ALA A 3 6.32 9.05 9.82
CA ALA A 3 5.61 8.71 8.58
C ALA A 3 6.46 7.89 7.64
N TYR A 4 7.75 8.19 7.52
CA TYR A 4 8.67 7.41 6.67
C TYR A 4 8.73 5.95 7.12
N GLN A 5 8.90 5.73 8.42
CA GLN A 5 8.94 4.39 9.00
C GLN A 5 7.62 3.66 8.79
N THR A 6 6.49 4.37 8.89
CA THR A 6 5.17 3.79 8.66
C THR A 6 5.00 3.33 7.22
N VAL A 7 5.43 4.15 6.25
CA VAL A 7 5.36 3.77 4.83
C VAL A 7 6.22 2.54 4.55
N LYS A 8 7.45 2.50 5.08
CA LYS A 8 8.33 1.33 4.94
C LYS A 8 7.71 0.09 5.57
N ALA A 9 7.13 0.23 6.76
CA ALA A 9 6.48 -0.88 7.46
C ALA A 9 5.29 -1.44 6.67
N TYR A 10 4.57 -0.60 5.94
CA TYR A 10 3.48 -1.03 5.07
C TYR A 10 4.00 -2.00 3.98
N PHE A 11 5.07 -1.63 3.29
CA PHE A 11 5.62 -2.49 2.25
C PHE A 11 6.26 -3.75 2.83
N ASP A 12 6.89 -3.67 4.00
CA ASP A 12 7.41 -4.85 4.70
C ASP A 12 6.28 -5.81 5.06
N ALA A 13 5.13 -5.30 5.50
CA ALA A 13 3.97 -6.14 5.81
C ALA A 13 3.40 -6.82 4.56
N LEU A 14 3.44 -6.16 3.41
CA LEU A 14 3.06 -6.80 2.13
C LEU A 14 4.00 -7.95 1.80
N ILE A 15 5.30 -7.75 1.94
CA ILE A 15 6.31 -8.77 1.65
C ILE A 15 6.15 -9.98 2.55
N THR A 16 5.89 -9.76 3.84
CA THR A 16 5.76 -10.85 4.83
C THR A 16 4.36 -11.45 4.89
N GLY A 17 3.38 -10.85 4.23
CA GLY A 17 2.01 -11.35 4.22
C GLY A 17 1.26 -11.11 5.53
N ASP A 18 1.56 -10.02 6.23
CA ASP A 18 0.95 -9.71 7.53
C ASP A 18 -0.35 -8.93 7.34
N THR A 19 -1.45 -9.65 7.10
CA THR A 19 -2.77 -9.07 6.85
C THR A 19 -3.27 -8.26 8.05
N ASP A 20 -3.04 -8.74 9.27
CA ASP A 20 -3.48 -8.03 10.47
C ASP A 20 -2.80 -6.66 10.58
N ARG A 21 -1.50 -6.62 10.35
CA ARG A 21 -0.75 -5.37 10.40
C ARG A 21 -1.20 -4.41 9.31
N LEU A 22 -1.38 -4.91 8.08
CA LEU A 22 -1.88 -4.09 6.97
C LEU A 22 -3.23 -3.47 7.30
N SER A 23 -4.16 -4.25 7.86
CA SER A 23 -5.47 -3.74 8.27
C SER A 23 -5.37 -2.67 9.36
N GLU A 24 -4.51 -2.90 10.34
CA GLU A 24 -4.32 -1.95 11.46
C GLU A 24 -3.74 -0.62 11.00
N MET A 25 -2.99 -0.60 9.91
CA MET A 25 -2.39 0.62 9.37
C MET A 25 -3.39 1.47 8.58
N MET A 26 -4.57 0.93 8.24
CA MET A 26 -5.59 1.66 7.48
C MET A 26 -6.51 2.42 8.40
N SER A 27 -6.79 3.69 8.04
CA SER A 27 -7.75 4.52 8.79
C SER A 27 -9.16 3.95 8.65
N LEU A 28 -9.95 4.04 9.71
CA LEU A 28 -11.38 3.70 9.66
C LEU A 28 -12.26 4.92 9.31
N ALA A 29 -11.64 6.03 8.92
CA ALA A 29 -12.37 7.22 8.49
C ALA A 29 -13.24 6.90 7.26
N ASP A 30 -14.39 7.55 7.16
CA ASP A 30 -15.35 7.29 6.08
C ASP A 30 -14.83 7.74 4.70
N TYR A 31 -13.83 8.60 4.66
CA TYR A 31 -13.21 9.06 3.41
C TYR A 31 -11.98 8.22 3.00
N TYR A 32 -11.69 7.12 3.69
CA TYR A 32 -10.60 6.23 3.26
C TYR A 32 -10.87 5.68 1.87
N VAL A 33 -9.82 5.66 1.02
CA VAL A 33 -9.90 5.06 -0.31
C VAL A 33 -8.57 4.40 -0.68
N LYS A 34 -8.67 3.23 -1.30
CA LYS A 34 -7.55 2.53 -1.89
C LYS A 34 -7.87 2.23 -3.36
N ILE A 35 -6.99 2.64 -4.25
CA ILE A 35 -7.08 2.31 -5.67
C ILE A 35 -5.87 1.45 -6.01
N GLY A 36 -6.13 0.24 -6.53
CA GLY A 36 -5.09 -0.67 -6.97
C GLY A 36 -4.86 -0.61 -8.47
N THR A 37 -4.04 -1.52 -8.98
CA THR A 37 -3.62 -1.54 -10.37
C THR A 37 -4.64 -2.17 -11.32
N GLU A 38 -5.56 -2.97 -10.79
CA GLU A 38 -6.61 -3.61 -11.58
C GLU A 38 -7.86 -2.72 -11.64
N PRO A 39 -8.66 -2.80 -12.73
CA PRO A 39 -9.81 -1.90 -12.89
C PRO A 39 -10.84 -1.97 -11.77
N ASP A 40 -11.00 -3.11 -11.11
CA ASP A 40 -11.98 -3.33 -10.04
C ASP A 40 -11.39 -3.14 -8.64
N GLU A 41 -10.12 -2.76 -8.52
CA GLU A 41 -9.47 -2.56 -7.23
C GLU A 41 -9.71 -1.15 -6.72
N HIS A 42 -10.93 -0.91 -6.26
CA HIS A 42 -11.35 0.36 -5.69
C HIS A 42 -12.09 0.07 -4.38
N ILE A 43 -11.44 0.34 -3.25
CA ILE A 43 -11.96 0.06 -1.91
C ILE A 43 -12.26 1.38 -1.21
N GLU A 44 -13.50 1.57 -0.78
CA GLU A 44 -13.92 2.69 0.04
C GLU A 44 -14.18 2.20 1.47
N GLY A 45 -13.71 2.96 2.46
CA GLY A 45 -13.83 2.61 3.86
C GLY A 45 -12.73 1.65 4.32
N GLY A 46 -12.02 2.03 5.39
CA GLY A 46 -10.89 1.25 5.90
C GLY A 46 -11.28 -0.13 6.41
N GLU A 47 -12.53 -0.31 6.85
CA GLU A 47 -13.03 -1.61 7.29
C GLU A 47 -13.05 -2.65 6.17
N ASN A 48 -13.05 -2.23 4.91
CA ASN A 48 -13.05 -3.13 3.77
C ASN A 48 -11.63 -3.48 3.29
N ALA A 49 -10.62 -2.86 3.85
CA ALA A 49 -9.23 -3.06 3.43
C ALA A 49 -8.73 -4.48 3.74
N ARG A 50 -9.22 -5.07 4.85
CA ARG A 50 -8.77 -6.40 5.27
C ARG A 50 -9.03 -7.45 4.20
N ASP A 51 -10.23 -7.48 3.63
CA ASP A 51 -10.59 -8.45 2.60
C ASP A 51 -9.74 -8.26 1.35
N TYR A 52 -9.48 -7.02 0.98
CA TYR A 52 -8.59 -6.71 -0.15
C TYR A 52 -7.19 -7.29 0.06
N TYR A 53 -6.57 -6.99 1.19
CA TYR A 53 -5.21 -7.48 1.47
C TYR A 53 -5.17 -8.99 1.66
N GLN A 54 -6.21 -9.58 2.25
CA GLN A 54 -6.28 -11.03 2.39
C GLN A 54 -6.29 -11.70 1.02
N ARG A 55 -7.02 -11.15 0.04
CA ARG A 55 -7.05 -11.67 -1.33
C ARG A 55 -5.67 -11.56 -1.99
N ILE A 56 -5.02 -10.41 -1.85
CA ILE A 56 -3.68 -10.21 -2.42
C ILE A 56 -2.69 -11.24 -1.85
N ILE A 57 -2.66 -11.37 -0.53
CA ILE A 57 -1.71 -12.25 0.16
C ILE A 57 -1.99 -13.72 -0.14
N THR A 58 -3.26 -14.09 -0.27
CA THR A 58 -3.64 -15.48 -0.61
C THR A 58 -3.17 -15.87 -2.01
N ASN A 59 -3.23 -14.92 -2.96
CA ASN A 59 -2.95 -15.21 -4.37
C ASN A 59 -1.50 -14.92 -4.78
N ALA A 60 -0.76 -14.17 -3.99
CA ALA A 60 0.61 -13.78 -4.28
C ALA A 60 1.60 -14.59 -3.45
N ALA A 61 2.75 -14.89 -4.03
CA ALA A 61 3.85 -15.56 -3.35
C ALA A 61 5.18 -14.95 -3.76
N ASP A 62 6.19 -15.12 -2.90
CA ASP A 62 7.56 -14.72 -3.18
C ASP A 62 7.68 -13.23 -3.57
N ILE A 63 6.99 -12.37 -2.85
CA ILE A 63 6.97 -10.93 -3.15
C ILE A 63 8.32 -10.31 -2.77
N THR A 64 8.93 -9.61 -3.72
CA THR A 64 10.06 -8.73 -3.46
C THR A 64 9.76 -7.34 -4.01
N ILE A 65 10.24 -6.32 -3.32
CA ILE A 65 10.04 -4.91 -3.71
C ILE A 65 11.40 -4.22 -3.76
N GLU A 66 11.76 -3.73 -4.94
CA GLU A 66 12.94 -2.92 -5.13
C GLU A 66 12.51 -1.47 -5.24
N TYR A 67 13.03 -0.62 -4.36
CA TYR A 67 12.72 0.81 -4.40
C TYR A 67 13.63 1.50 -5.39
N GLU A 68 13.05 2.10 -6.43
CA GLU A 68 13.78 3.01 -7.31
C GLU A 68 13.76 4.43 -6.75
N HIS A 69 12.69 4.78 -6.04
CA HIS A 69 12.55 6.07 -5.40
C HIS A 69 11.51 6.00 -4.28
N LEU A 70 11.77 6.68 -3.18
CA LEU A 70 10.79 6.85 -2.11
C LEU A 70 10.97 8.25 -1.51
N ASP A 71 9.92 9.05 -1.55
CA ASP A 71 9.86 10.38 -0.96
C ASP A 71 8.66 10.46 -0.04
N VAL A 72 8.90 10.83 1.22
CA VAL A 72 7.84 10.96 2.23
C VAL A 72 7.95 12.36 2.83
N GLN A 73 6.85 13.10 2.82
CA GLN A 73 6.74 14.41 3.43
C GLN A 73 5.85 14.33 4.66
N GLU A 74 6.31 14.85 5.77
CA GLU A 74 5.58 14.80 7.03
C GLU A 74 5.34 16.21 7.56
N ARG A 75 4.11 16.47 7.98
CA ARG A 75 3.70 17.65 8.72
C ARG A 75 3.16 17.20 10.08
N GLU A 76 2.59 18.09 10.88
CA GLU A 76 2.14 17.74 12.23
C GLU A 76 1.10 16.63 12.24
N GLU A 77 0.06 16.75 11.40
CA GLU A 77 -1.08 15.84 11.42
C GLU A 77 -1.31 15.11 10.10
N VAL A 78 -0.55 15.46 9.04
CA VAL A 78 -0.72 14.85 7.73
C VAL A 78 0.64 14.57 7.10
N ALA A 79 0.72 13.47 6.38
CA ALA A 79 1.89 13.11 5.61
C ALA A 79 1.46 12.58 4.24
N TRP A 80 2.36 12.60 3.29
CA TRP A 80 2.10 12.01 1.99
C TRP A 80 3.39 11.42 1.44
N PHE A 81 3.25 10.49 0.50
CA PHE A 81 4.40 9.84 -0.10
C PHE A 81 4.20 9.63 -1.59
N TYR A 82 5.32 9.47 -2.25
CA TYR A 82 5.42 9.06 -3.63
C TYR A 82 6.57 8.05 -3.73
N THR A 83 6.35 6.94 -4.43
CA THR A 83 7.37 5.91 -4.62
C THR A 83 7.26 5.27 -6.00
N ARG A 84 8.40 4.90 -6.56
CA ARG A 84 8.49 4.05 -7.74
C ARG A 84 9.20 2.78 -7.33
N GLN A 85 8.63 1.64 -7.69
CA GLN A 85 9.08 0.34 -7.22
C GLN A 85 9.03 -0.68 -8.34
N ILE A 86 9.91 -1.67 -8.26
CA ILE A 86 9.81 -2.87 -9.08
C ILE A 86 9.37 -3.99 -8.16
N TRP A 87 8.22 -4.58 -8.48
CA TRP A 87 7.67 -5.71 -7.75
C TRP A 87 7.89 -6.97 -8.54
N ARG A 88 8.44 -8.00 -7.89
CA ARG A 88 8.58 -9.35 -8.44
C ARG A 88 7.83 -10.29 -7.53
N LEU A 89 6.94 -11.08 -8.09
CA LEU A 89 6.08 -11.99 -7.33
C LEU A 89 5.58 -13.10 -8.22
N LYS A 90 4.94 -14.08 -7.60
CA LYS A 90 4.14 -15.07 -8.31
C LYS A 90 2.68 -14.77 -8.03
N TRP A 91 1.88 -14.61 -9.06
CA TRP A 91 0.44 -14.40 -8.95
C TRP A 91 -0.26 -15.65 -9.47
N LEU A 92 -0.98 -16.35 -8.58
CA LEU A 92 -1.61 -17.64 -8.89
C LEU A 92 -0.58 -18.62 -9.52
N GLY A 93 0.65 -18.59 -9.01
CA GLY A 93 1.73 -19.44 -9.48
C GLY A 93 2.51 -18.92 -10.69
N ASN A 94 2.08 -17.83 -11.32
CA ASN A 94 2.72 -17.28 -12.51
C ASN A 94 3.68 -16.14 -12.13
N PRO A 95 4.97 -16.22 -12.54
CA PRO A 95 5.92 -15.14 -12.26
C PRO A 95 5.51 -13.84 -12.94
N GLU A 96 5.57 -12.75 -12.21
CA GLU A 96 5.27 -11.41 -12.71
C GLU A 96 6.31 -10.39 -12.24
N GLU A 97 6.58 -9.40 -13.08
CA GLU A 97 7.38 -8.25 -12.74
C GLU A 97 6.60 -7.00 -13.12
N LEU A 98 6.40 -6.10 -12.15
CA LEU A 98 5.59 -4.91 -12.35
C LEU A 98 6.38 -3.67 -11.94
N ALA A 99 6.40 -2.67 -12.82
CA ALA A 99 6.88 -1.33 -12.48
C ALA A 99 5.70 -0.56 -11.90
N VAL A 100 5.70 -0.39 -10.57
CA VAL A 100 4.56 0.16 -9.83
C VAL A 100 4.87 1.57 -9.34
N ARG A 101 3.91 2.46 -9.49
CA ARG A 101 3.97 3.81 -8.95
C ARG A 101 2.87 3.93 -7.91
N LEU A 102 3.24 4.42 -6.72
CA LEU A 102 2.26 4.62 -5.65
C LEU A 102 2.38 6.03 -5.10
N THR A 103 1.23 6.60 -4.78
CA THR A 103 1.12 7.79 -3.97
C THR A 103 0.14 7.50 -2.85
N GLY A 104 0.23 8.26 -1.78
CA GLY A 104 -0.71 8.09 -0.68
C GLY A 104 -0.64 9.21 0.32
N VAL A 105 -1.65 9.25 1.17
CA VAL A 105 -1.80 10.24 2.23
C VAL A 105 -2.02 9.51 3.54
N LEU A 106 -1.33 9.98 4.59
CA LEU A 106 -1.49 9.49 5.95
C LEU A 106 -1.98 10.64 6.83
N GLU A 107 -2.79 10.29 7.82
CA GLU A 107 -3.19 11.21 8.88
C GLU A 107 -2.81 10.64 10.23
N LYS A 108 -2.47 11.50 11.18
CA LYS A 108 -2.13 11.08 12.53
C LYS A 108 -3.42 10.95 13.36
N GLU A 109 -3.65 9.75 13.88
CA GLU A 109 -4.80 9.42 14.73
C GLU A 109 -4.25 8.86 16.05
N ASP A 110 -4.54 9.52 17.16
CA ASP A 110 -4.04 9.11 18.46
C ASP A 110 -2.53 8.84 18.47
N ARG A 111 -1.76 9.77 17.88
CA ARG A 111 -0.30 9.72 17.76
C ARG A 111 0.21 8.59 16.84
N THR A 112 -0.67 7.96 16.07
CA THR A 112 -0.31 6.89 15.15
C THR A 112 -0.65 7.32 13.73
N TRP A 113 0.30 7.14 12.81
CA TRP A 113 0.06 7.40 11.39
C TRP A 113 -0.81 6.30 10.80
N LYS A 114 -1.89 6.69 10.12
CA LYS A 114 -2.80 5.77 9.42
C LYS A 114 -2.93 6.22 7.98
N PHE A 115 -2.99 5.26 7.07
CA PHE A 115 -3.23 5.56 5.66
C PHE A 115 -4.70 5.92 5.47
N VAL A 116 -4.96 7.03 4.78
CA VAL A 116 -6.31 7.46 4.41
C VAL A 116 -6.54 7.36 2.91
N GLN A 117 -5.47 7.36 2.12
CA GLN A 117 -5.55 7.20 0.67
C GLN A 117 -4.30 6.53 0.16
N ILE A 118 -4.46 5.54 -0.70
CA ILE A 118 -3.35 4.89 -1.40
C ILE A 118 -3.80 4.69 -2.85
N HIS A 119 -2.95 5.07 -3.79
CA HIS A 119 -3.23 4.88 -5.21
C HIS A 119 -2.01 4.26 -5.87
N ALA A 120 -2.18 3.07 -6.40
CA ALA A 120 -1.15 2.35 -7.14
C ALA A 120 -1.50 2.34 -8.63
N SER A 121 -0.48 2.46 -9.47
CA SER A 121 -0.67 2.36 -10.92
C SER A 121 0.53 1.68 -11.56
N VAL A 122 0.31 1.15 -12.76
CA VAL A 122 1.37 0.69 -13.66
C VAL A 122 1.26 1.50 -14.95
N GLY A 123 2.41 1.78 -15.58
CA GLY A 123 2.40 2.52 -16.83
C GLY A 123 1.82 1.68 -17.97
N VAL A 124 1.05 2.31 -18.84
CA VAL A 124 0.58 1.65 -20.06
C VAL A 124 1.60 1.94 -21.16
N PRO A 125 2.09 0.91 -21.86
CA PRO A 125 3.06 1.13 -22.96
C PRO A 125 2.49 2.07 -24.02
N ALA A 126 3.36 2.96 -24.51
CA ALA A 126 2.99 3.93 -25.56
C ALA A 126 2.83 3.24 -26.92
#